data_c57dad7487603045971bf92f632e04cc
#
_entry.id   c57dad7487603045971bf92f632e04cc
#
_cell.length_a   1.000
_cell.length_b   1.000
_cell.length_c   1.000
_cell.angle_alpha   90.00
_cell.angle_beta   90.00
_cell.angle_gamma   90.00
#
_symmetry.space_group_name_H-M   'P 1'
#
loop_
_entity.id
_entity.type
_entity.pdbx_description
1 polymer ?
#
loop_
_entity_poly.entity_id
_entity_poly.type
_entity_poly.pdbx_seq_one_letter_code
_entity_poly.pdbx_strand_id
1 'polypeptide(L)'
;MASDYQVVIIGAGVVGLAVARGLAQLGVNSVLIIEKEDAFGRGISSRNSEVIHSGIYYPPGSLKAKYCQLGREKLYSFCRENDIWHSRCGKLVAAQEGQENELQDLYENALANEIPELSLLDKEQVAAVEPEISVASALFVGCTGIISAHELMAAFYRISEDGDHDIILKAQTMGVEPKGNSYSISVKGPGEASYKVTADWVVNAAGLYSDMVAEMVWGTDDNNRPALHLVKGSYFKLAPAWRNRIQHLVYPLLDSTHDSLGIHISFDAGGDVKLGPSVEWLSERKEDYAVREEDSIFFY
;
A
#
# COMPACT_ATOMS: atom_id res chain seq x y z
N MET A 1 26.10 -4.88 27.81
CA MET A 1 25.25 -6.07 27.86
C MET A 1 24.74 -6.27 26.45
N ALA A 2 24.51 -7.49 26.00
CA ALA A 2 23.88 -7.74 24.73
C ALA A 2 22.42 -7.25 24.79
N SER A 3 21.87 -6.80 23.67
CA SER A 3 20.45 -6.46 23.55
C SER A 3 19.59 -7.73 23.64
N ASP A 4 18.32 -7.58 24.05
CA ASP A 4 17.36 -8.68 24.10
C ASP A 4 17.05 -9.21 22.68
N TYR A 5 17.01 -8.30 21.70
CA TYR A 5 16.79 -8.59 20.29
C TYR A 5 17.81 -7.88 19.41
N GLN A 6 18.10 -8.47 18.24
CA GLN A 6 18.87 -7.76 17.21
C GLN A 6 17.99 -6.68 16.55
N VAL A 7 16.73 -6.98 16.26
CA VAL A 7 15.81 -6.08 15.60
C VAL A 7 14.46 -6.07 16.29
N VAL A 8 13.93 -4.88 16.54
CA VAL A 8 12.53 -4.68 16.91
C VAL A 8 11.81 -3.99 15.75
N ILE A 9 10.70 -4.57 15.29
CA ILE A 9 9.82 -4.00 14.24
C ILE A 9 8.54 -3.49 14.91
N ILE A 10 8.22 -2.21 14.73
CA ILE A 10 7.02 -1.59 15.27
C ILE A 10 5.95 -1.57 14.19
N GLY A 11 4.92 -2.42 14.34
CA GLY A 11 3.80 -2.61 13.43
C GLY A 11 3.86 -3.89 12.60
N ALA A 12 2.80 -4.69 12.64
CA ALA A 12 2.59 -5.89 11.83
C ALA A 12 1.66 -5.63 10.62
N GLY A 13 1.79 -4.46 10.00
CA GLY A 13 1.24 -4.19 8.68
C GLY A 13 2.09 -4.82 7.58
N VAL A 14 1.67 -4.66 6.31
CA VAL A 14 2.37 -5.26 5.17
C VAL A 14 3.86 -4.89 5.09
N VAL A 15 4.23 -3.66 5.48
CA VAL A 15 5.63 -3.20 5.46
C VAL A 15 6.44 -3.88 6.54
N GLY A 16 5.95 -3.92 7.80
CA GLY A 16 6.64 -4.56 8.91
C GLY A 16 6.83 -6.06 8.67
N LEU A 17 5.79 -6.74 8.20
CA LEU A 17 5.85 -8.16 7.85
C LEU A 17 6.77 -8.45 6.66
N ALA A 18 6.83 -7.55 5.65
CA ALA A 18 7.77 -7.70 4.54
C ALA A 18 9.23 -7.57 5.01
N VAL A 19 9.51 -6.67 5.96
CA VAL A 19 10.84 -6.53 6.58
C VAL A 19 11.17 -7.79 7.38
N ALA A 20 10.26 -8.26 8.22
CA ALA A 20 10.44 -9.48 9.01
C ALA A 20 10.75 -10.69 8.11
N ARG A 21 9.95 -10.89 7.05
CA ARG A 21 10.24 -11.91 6.03
C ARG A 21 11.64 -11.77 5.44
N GLY A 22 12.05 -10.55 5.10
CA GLY A 22 13.40 -10.30 4.57
C GLY A 22 14.50 -10.66 5.55
N LEU A 23 14.32 -10.35 6.83
CA LEU A 23 15.25 -10.71 7.91
C LEU A 23 15.33 -12.24 8.11
N ALA A 24 14.19 -12.94 8.10
CA ALA A 24 14.14 -14.39 8.16
C ALA A 24 14.94 -15.05 7.01
N GLN A 25 14.79 -14.54 5.79
CA GLN A 25 15.55 -15.02 4.62
C GLN A 25 17.06 -14.78 4.73
N LEU A 26 17.47 -13.77 5.48
CA LEU A 26 18.89 -13.48 5.78
C LEU A 26 19.42 -14.27 6.99
N GLY A 27 18.59 -15.10 7.63
CA GLY A 27 18.95 -15.88 8.82
C GLY A 27 19.07 -15.03 10.10
N VAL A 28 18.43 -13.88 10.14
CA VAL A 28 18.33 -13.05 11.36
C VAL A 28 17.14 -13.52 12.17
N ASN A 29 17.37 -14.27 13.25
CA ASN A 29 16.32 -14.92 14.03
C ASN A 29 15.92 -14.13 15.29
N SER A 30 16.80 -13.25 15.79
CA SER A 30 16.53 -12.44 16.99
C SER A 30 15.74 -11.17 16.63
N VAL A 31 14.45 -11.35 16.29
CA VAL A 31 13.54 -10.30 15.84
C VAL A 31 12.28 -10.32 16.68
N LEU A 32 11.85 -9.15 17.16
CA LEU A 32 10.55 -8.95 17.81
C LEU A 32 9.68 -8.03 16.96
N ILE A 33 8.45 -8.45 16.66
CA ILE A 33 7.42 -7.63 16.03
C ILE A 33 6.40 -7.22 17.09
N ILE A 34 6.16 -5.91 17.24
CA ILE A 34 5.20 -5.35 18.20
C ILE A 34 4.01 -4.79 17.45
N GLU A 35 2.80 -5.34 17.68
CA GLU A 35 1.56 -4.90 17.05
C GLU A 35 0.52 -4.49 18.09
N LYS A 36 -0.04 -3.28 17.95
CA LYS A 36 -1.03 -2.75 18.88
C LYS A 36 -2.40 -3.43 18.79
N GLU A 37 -2.74 -3.92 17.61
CA GLU A 37 -4.01 -4.58 17.35
C GLU A 37 -4.01 -6.06 17.75
N ASP A 38 -5.16 -6.69 17.69
CA ASP A 38 -5.35 -8.11 18.04
C ASP A 38 -4.96 -9.08 16.92
N ALA A 39 -4.59 -8.56 15.75
CA ALA A 39 -4.12 -9.33 14.60
C ALA A 39 -3.27 -8.43 13.69
N PHE A 40 -2.49 -9.07 12.82
CA PHE A 40 -1.74 -8.35 11.78
C PHE A 40 -2.66 -7.66 10.77
N GLY A 41 -2.16 -6.60 10.14
CA GLY A 41 -2.80 -5.95 8.99
C GLY A 41 -4.08 -5.17 9.32
N ARG A 42 -4.42 -4.91 10.58
CA ARG A 42 -5.66 -4.23 10.99
C ARG A 42 -5.71 -2.74 10.61
N GLY A 43 -4.58 -2.13 10.28
CA GLY A 43 -4.51 -0.74 9.83
C GLY A 43 -4.82 -0.57 8.33
N ILE A 44 -4.10 0.37 7.69
CA ILE A 44 -4.27 0.69 6.25
C ILE A 44 -3.90 -0.47 5.32
N SER A 45 -3.16 -1.46 5.79
CA SER A 45 -2.79 -2.64 4.99
C SER A 45 -3.98 -3.51 4.58
N SER A 46 -5.12 -3.42 5.28
CA SER A 46 -6.39 -4.05 4.90
C SER A 46 -7.41 -3.06 4.32
N ARG A 47 -7.01 -1.80 4.09
CA ARG A 47 -7.87 -0.71 3.60
C ARG A 47 -7.18 0.01 2.46
N ASN A 48 -7.08 -0.66 1.34
CA ASN A 48 -6.42 -0.17 0.13
C ASN A 48 -7.09 -0.79 -1.12
N SER A 49 -6.66 -0.38 -2.30
CA SER A 49 -7.20 -0.87 -3.58
C SER A 49 -6.59 -2.19 -4.05
N GLU A 50 -5.64 -2.75 -3.31
CA GLU A 50 -4.95 -4.02 -3.62
C GLU A 50 -4.25 -4.06 -4.99
N VAL A 51 -3.89 -2.90 -5.52
CA VAL A 51 -3.30 -2.77 -6.86
C VAL A 51 -1.80 -3.01 -6.83
N ILE A 52 -1.33 -3.89 -7.70
CA ILE A 52 0.09 -4.02 -8.05
C ILE A 52 0.41 -2.98 -9.12
N HIS A 53 0.95 -1.84 -8.70
CA HIS A 53 1.21 -0.71 -9.57
C HIS A 53 2.37 -0.92 -10.54
N SER A 54 2.28 -0.34 -11.73
CA SER A 54 3.33 -0.36 -12.76
C SER A 54 4.45 0.65 -12.53
N GLY A 55 4.13 1.83 -11.99
CA GLY A 55 5.08 2.93 -11.80
C GLY A 55 4.99 4.04 -12.85
N ILE A 56 3.98 4.04 -13.74
CA ILE A 56 3.84 4.97 -14.88
C ILE A 56 3.80 6.47 -14.49
N TYR A 57 3.37 6.79 -13.27
CA TYR A 57 3.20 8.18 -12.82
C TYR A 57 4.45 8.78 -12.16
N TYR A 58 5.46 7.98 -11.88
CA TYR A 58 6.61 8.45 -11.14
C TYR A 58 7.66 9.08 -12.04
N PRO A 59 8.36 10.13 -11.57
CA PRO A 59 9.46 10.71 -12.31
C PRO A 59 10.54 9.66 -12.62
N PRO A 60 11.05 9.59 -13.85
CA PRO A 60 12.14 8.68 -14.20
C PRO A 60 13.37 8.87 -13.31
N GLY A 61 13.99 7.77 -12.92
CA GLY A 61 15.16 7.76 -12.04
C GLY A 61 14.85 7.96 -10.54
N SER A 62 13.60 8.22 -10.16
CA SER A 62 13.22 8.33 -8.76
C SER A 62 13.24 6.96 -8.04
N LEU A 63 13.46 6.97 -6.72
CA LEU A 63 13.36 5.77 -5.90
C LEU A 63 11.96 5.12 -5.99
N LYS A 64 10.90 5.93 -6.10
CA LYS A 64 9.54 5.44 -6.30
C LYS A 64 9.40 4.66 -7.60
N ALA A 65 9.89 5.17 -8.73
CA ALA A 65 9.87 4.47 -10.01
C ALA A 65 10.63 3.14 -9.90
N LYS A 66 11.88 3.19 -9.42
CA LYS A 66 12.75 2.03 -9.28
C LYS A 66 12.12 0.92 -8.41
N TYR A 67 11.69 1.27 -7.18
CA TYR A 67 11.19 0.25 -6.26
C TYR A 67 9.76 -0.20 -6.57
N CYS A 68 8.95 0.61 -7.25
CA CYS A 68 7.66 0.17 -7.74
C CYS A 68 7.81 -0.97 -8.77
N GLN A 69 8.72 -0.82 -9.72
CA GLN A 69 8.97 -1.84 -10.75
C GLN A 69 9.58 -3.12 -10.15
N LEU A 70 10.65 -2.99 -9.35
CA LEU A 70 11.26 -4.14 -8.67
C LEU A 70 10.27 -4.85 -7.75
N GLY A 71 9.44 -4.08 -7.04
CA GLY A 71 8.40 -4.61 -6.16
C GLY A 71 7.34 -5.37 -6.91
N ARG A 72 6.85 -4.83 -8.05
CA ARG A 72 5.87 -5.50 -8.92
C ARG A 72 6.35 -6.88 -9.34
N GLU A 73 7.56 -6.99 -9.87
CA GLU A 73 8.12 -8.26 -10.35
C GLU A 73 8.29 -9.26 -9.21
N LYS A 74 8.83 -8.81 -8.08
CA LYS A 74 8.98 -9.64 -6.88
C LYS A 74 7.62 -10.10 -6.33
N LEU A 75 6.60 -9.23 -6.34
CA LEU A 75 5.26 -9.59 -5.89
C LEU A 75 4.64 -10.68 -6.76
N TYR A 76 4.67 -10.55 -8.08
CA TYR A 76 4.16 -11.58 -8.96
C TYR A 76 4.88 -12.93 -8.79
N SER A 77 6.21 -12.92 -8.62
CA SER A 77 6.97 -14.16 -8.35
C SER A 77 6.56 -14.77 -7.02
N PHE A 78 6.55 -13.95 -5.97
CA PHE A 78 6.20 -14.39 -4.63
C PHE A 78 4.77 -14.92 -4.54
N CYS A 79 3.81 -14.30 -5.23
CA CYS A 79 2.42 -14.76 -5.28
C CYS A 79 2.31 -16.15 -5.90
N ARG A 80 3.00 -16.39 -7.01
CA ARG A 80 3.02 -17.72 -7.65
C ARG A 80 3.68 -18.79 -6.77
N GLU A 81 4.77 -18.43 -6.09
CA GLU A 81 5.53 -19.35 -5.23
C GLU A 81 4.78 -19.72 -3.94
N ASN A 82 3.82 -18.89 -3.51
CA ASN A 82 3.11 -19.04 -2.24
C ASN A 82 1.59 -19.21 -2.39
N ASP A 83 1.10 -19.48 -3.60
CA ASP A 83 -0.32 -19.67 -3.93
C ASP A 83 -1.22 -18.52 -3.46
N ILE A 84 -0.70 -17.26 -3.52
CA ILE A 84 -1.45 -16.06 -3.18
C ILE A 84 -2.29 -15.64 -4.38
N TRP A 85 -3.58 -15.40 -4.14
CA TRP A 85 -4.46 -14.94 -5.21
C TRP A 85 -4.00 -13.59 -5.76
N HIS A 86 -3.83 -13.53 -7.06
CA HIS A 86 -3.50 -12.33 -7.80
C HIS A 86 -3.99 -12.43 -9.25
N SER A 87 -4.18 -11.29 -9.88
CA SER A 87 -4.54 -11.21 -11.30
C SER A 87 -3.72 -10.11 -11.98
N ARG A 88 -3.09 -10.45 -13.08
CA ARG A 88 -2.42 -9.48 -13.96
C ARG A 88 -3.45 -8.96 -14.97
N CYS A 89 -4.43 -8.22 -14.46
CA CYS A 89 -5.59 -7.78 -15.24
C CYS A 89 -5.31 -6.59 -16.17
N GLY A 90 -4.16 -5.92 -16.02
CA GLY A 90 -3.90 -4.68 -16.75
C GLY A 90 -4.68 -3.49 -16.22
N LYS A 91 -4.35 -2.32 -16.78
CA LYS A 91 -4.99 -1.05 -16.43
C LYS A 91 -5.16 -0.20 -17.70
N LEU A 92 -6.32 0.44 -17.83
CA LEU A 92 -6.58 1.52 -18.77
C LEU A 92 -6.46 2.87 -18.04
N VAL A 93 -5.67 3.78 -18.55
CA VAL A 93 -5.74 5.21 -18.17
C VAL A 93 -6.52 5.91 -19.25
N ALA A 94 -7.76 6.26 -18.92
CA ALA A 94 -8.81 6.70 -19.85
C ALA A 94 -8.74 8.22 -20.08
N ALA A 95 -8.65 8.64 -21.32
CA ALA A 95 -8.62 10.03 -21.73
C ALA A 95 -9.92 10.41 -22.47
N GLN A 96 -10.41 11.61 -22.15
CA GLN A 96 -11.53 12.23 -22.84
C GLN A 96 -11.04 13.01 -24.08
N GLU A 97 -11.99 13.47 -24.92
CA GLU A 97 -11.65 14.37 -26.05
C GLU A 97 -10.89 15.60 -25.54
N GLY A 98 -9.79 15.93 -26.20
CA GLY A 98 -8.93 17.07 -25.88
C GLY A 98 -7.83 16.78 -24.85
N GLN A 99 -7.69 15.53 -24.38
CA GLN A 99 -6.62 15.09 -23.47
C GLN A 99 -5.51 14.27 -24.15
N GLU A 100 -5.40 14.36 -25.49
CA GLU A 100 -4.47 13.54 -26.26
C GLU A 100 -3.01 13.85 -25.93
N ASN A 101 -2.68 15.11 -25.63
CA ASN A 101 -1.32 15.55 -25.29
C ASN A 101 -0.92 15.00 -23.91
N GLU A 102 -1.79 15.14 -22.92
CA GLU A 102 -1.54 14.65 -21.56
C GLU A 102 -1.39 13.12 -21.54
N LEU A 103 -2.19 12.42 -22.37
CA LEU A 103 -2.06 10.96 -22.51
C LEU A 103 -0.73 10.59 -23.16
N GLN A 104 -0.30 11.33 -24.16
CA GLN A 104 1.01 11.16 -24.83
C GLN A 104 2.16 11.42 -23.85
N ASP A 105 2.09 12.48 -23.06
CA ASP A 105 3.08 12.80 -22.03
C ASP A 105 3.20 11.67 -20.99
N LEU A 106 2.08 11.11 -20.55
CA LEU A 106 2.07 9.96 -19.64
C LEU A 106 2.69 8.72 -20.29
N TYR A 107 2.39 8.47 -21.55
CA TYR A 107 2.98 7.36 -22.31
C TYR A 107 4.51 7.50 -22.43
N GLU A 108 4.99 8.71 -22.74
CA GLU A 108 6.43 9.00 -22.82
C GLU A 108 7.12 8.85 -21.46
N ASN A 109 6.48 9.33 -20.39
CA ASN A 109 6.98 9.09 -19.02
C ASN A 109 7.07 7.60 -18.68
N ALA A 110 6.07 6.82 -19.10
CA ALA A 110 6.07 5.37 -18.90
C ALA A 110 7.18 4.68 -19.70
N LEU A 111 7.44 5.11 -20.95
CA LEU A 111 8.56 4.63 -21.76
C LEU A 111 9.92 4.98 -21.14
N ALA A 112 10.06 6.21 -20.63
CA ALA A 112 11.29 6.67 -19.95
C ALA A 112 11.56 5.89 -18.66
N ASN A 113 10.52 5.34 -18.03
CA ASN A 113 10.61 4.41 -16.90
C ASN A 113 10.77 2.95 -17.33
N GLU A 114 10.88 2.64 -18.62
CA GLU A 114 11.01 1.28 -19.14
C GLU A 114 9.85 0.35 -18.70
N ILE A 115 8.65 0.92 -18.57
CA ILE A 115 7.46 0.12 -18.20
C ILE A 115 7.08 -0.80 -19.35
N PRO A 116 6.95 -2.12 -19.13
CA PRO A 116 6.60 -3.05 -20.20
C PRO A 116 5.09 -3.06 -20.52
N GLU A 117 4.73 -3.59 -21.70
CA GLU A 117 3.34 -3.87 -22.10
C GLU A 117 2.47 -2.61 -22.15
N LEU A 118 2.99 -1.56 -22.80
CA LEU A 118 2.28 -0.32 -23.05
C LEU A 118 1.65 -0.30 -24.43
N SER A 119 0.41 0.19 -24.55
CA SER A 119 -0.25 0.42 -25.81
C SER A 119 -1.19 1.63 -25.72
N LEU A 120 -1.11 2.54 -26.69
CA LEU A 120 -2.13 3.56 -26.87
C LEU A 120 -3.29 2.94 -27.65
N LEU A 121 -4.49 3.05 -27.13
CA LEU A 121 -5.73 2.51 -27.69
C LEU A 121 -6.64 3.67 -28.11
N ASP A 122 -7.19 3.56 -29.32
CA ASP A 122 -8.28 4.42 -29.78
C ASP A 122 -9.62 3.98 -29.19
N LYS A 123 -10.67 4.73 -29.49
CA LYS A 123 -12.04 4.49 -28.99
C LYS A 123 -12.57 3.09 -29.31
N GLU A 124 -12.37 2.63 -30.53
CA GLU A 124 -12.83 1.31 -30.99
C GLU A 124 -12.07 0.18 -30.28
N GLN A 125 -10.76 0.35 -30.09
CA GLN A 125 -9.92 -0.61 -29.38
C GLN A 125 -10.27 -0.66 -27.89
N VAL A 126 -10.57 0.49 -27.25
CA VAL A 126 -11.04 0.50 -25.85
C VAL A 126 -12.38 -0.21 -25.74
N ALA A 127 -13.35 0.08 -26.62
CA ALA A 127 -14.65 -0.58 -26.60
C ALA A 127 -14.56 -2.10 -26.86
N ALA A 128 -13.53 -2.56 -27.58
CA ALA A 128 -13.29 -3.99 -27.81
C ALA A 128 -12.78 -4.73 -26.56
N VAL A 129 -11.98 -4.08 -25.71
CA VAL A 129 -11.40 -4.68 -24.50
C VAL A 129 -12.24 -4.42 -23.24
N GLU A 130 -12.94 -3.27 -23.19
CA GLU A 130 -13.85 -2.87 -22.10
C GLU A 130 -15.14 -2.27 -22.65
N PRO A 131 -16.12 -3.09 -23.04
CA PRO A 131 -17.36 -2.62 -23.68
C PRO A 131 -18.21 -1.66 -22.82
N GLU A 132 -18.03 -1.69 -21.51
CA GLU A 132 -18.75 -0.83 -20.56
C GLU A 132 -18.10 0.58 -20.41
N ILE A 133 -16.95 0.80 -21.04
CA ILE A 133 -16.19 2.04 -20.90
C ILE A 133 -16.28 2.84 -22.21
N SER A 134 -16.73 4.08 -22.12
CA SER A 134 -16.85 4.99 -23.26
C SER A 134 -15.92 6.19 -23.06
N VAL A 135 -14.81 6.21 -23.78
CA VAL A 135 -13.78 7.25 -23.72
C VAL A 135 -13.20 7.52 -25.12
N ALA A 136 -12.47 8.61 -25.30
CA ALA A 136 -11.88 8.95 -26.60
C ALA A 136 -10.67 8.06 -26.94
N SER A 137 -9.83 7.81 -25.94
CA SER A 137 -8.63 6.97 -26.04
C SER A 137 -8.18 6.50 -24.67
N ALA A 138 -7.22 5.58 -24.61
CA ALA A 138 -6.63 5.16 -23.35
C ALA A 138 -5.19 4.71 -23.52
N LEU A 139 -4.40 4.82 -22.45
CA LEU A 139 -3.13 4.11 -22.29
C LEU A 139 -3.39 2.79 -21.57
N PHE A 140 -3.18 1.68 -22.28
CA PHE A 140 -3.19 0.34 -21.68
C PHE A 140 -1.82 0.01 -21.07
N VAL A 141 -1.84 -0.52 -19.85
CA VAL A 141 -0.66 -0.90 -19.07
C VAL A 141 -0.81 -2.33 -18.59
N GLY A 142 -0.35 -3.29 -19.40
CA GLY A 142 -0.59 -4.72 -19.18
C GLY A 142 0.08 -5.32 -17.95
N CYS A 143 1.17 -4.72 -17.47
CA CYS A 143 1.90 -5.22 -16.29
C CYS A 143 1.24 -4.86 -14.94
N THR A 144 0.19 -4.05 -14.92
CA THR A 144 -0.59 -3.72 -13.72
C THR A 144 -1.49 -4.90 -13.32
N GLY A 145 -1.75 -5.06 -12.03
CA GLY A 145 -2.66 -6.12 -11.56
C GLY A 145 -3.21 -5.85 -10.17
N ILE A 146 -3.85 -6.85 -9.61
CA ILE A 146 -4.41 -6.86 -8.26
C ILE A 146 -3.96 -8.10 -7.49
N ILE A 147 -3.98 -8.01 -6.17
CA ILE A 147 -3.50 -9.04 -5.26
C ILE A 147 -4.42 -9.14 -4.04
N SER A 148 -4.52 -10.29 -3.43
CA SER A 148 -5.06 -10.41 -2.08
C SER A 148 -4.03 -9.91 -1.07
N ALA A 149 -4.19 -8.68 -0.58
CA ALA A 149 -3.29 -8.11 0.42
C ALA A 149 -3.31 -8.91 1.74
N HIS A 150 -4.45 -9.50 2.08
CA HIS A 150 -4.57 -10.34 3.28
C HIS A 150 -3.76 -11.63 3.16
N GLU A 151 -3.87 -12.36 2.04
CA GLU A 151 -3.09 -13.57 1.80
C GLU A 151 -1.59 -13.27 1.74
N LEU A 152 -1.20 -12.13 1.14
CA LEU A 152 0.19 -11.68 1.12
C LEU A 152 0.73 -11.48 2.54
N MET A 153 -0.02 -10.77 3.39
CA MET A 153 0.39 -10.56 4.78
C MET A 153 0.41 -11.86 5.58
N ALA A 154 -0.56 -12.76 5.36
CA ALA A 154 -0.57 -14.07 6.01
C ALA A 154 0.65 -14.92 5.64
N ALA A 155 1.08 -14.87 4.36
CA ALA A 155 2.30 -15.55 3.93
C ALA A 155 3.56 -14.95 4.56
N PHE A 156 3.67 -13.62 4.63
CA PHE A 156 4.79 -12.97 5.31
C PHE A 156 4.83 -13.28 6.81
N TYR A 157 3.65 -13.27 7.46
CA TYR A 157 3.52 -13.60 8.88
C TYR A 157 4.00 -15.02 9.17
N ARG A 158 3.53 -16.01 8.39
CA ARG A 158 3.97 -17.42 8.51
C ARG A 158 5.49 -17.55 8.31
N ILE A 159 6.07 -16.91 7.30
CA ILE A 159 7.52 -16.97 7.06
C ILE A 159 8.30 -16.36 8.24
N SER A 160 7.74 -15.34 8.89
CA SER A 160 8.35 -14.76 10.09
C SER A 160 8.32 -15.72 11.28
N GLU A 161 7.19 -16.43 11.49
CA GLU A 161 7.09 -17.47 12.53
C GLU A 161 8.04 -18.64 12.25
N ASP A 162 8.12 -19.11 11.00
CA ASP A 162 9.05 -20.17 10.58
C ASP A 162 10.53 -19.73 10.76
N GLY A 163 10.81 -18.43 10.77
CA GLY A 163 12.11 -17.83 11.03
C GLY A 163 12.42 -17.59 12.51
N ASP A 164 11.64 -18.16 13.42
CA ASP A 164 11.77 -18.01 14.87
C ASP A 164 11.65 -16.56 15.36
N HIS A 165 10.88 -15.70 14.65
CA HIS A 165 10.62 -14.35 15.10
C HIS A 165 9.51 -14.31 16.16
N ASP A 166 9.73 -13.56 17.22
CA ASP A 166 8.70 -13.28 18.22
C ASP A 166 7.70 -12.24 17.70
N ILE A 167 6.40 -12.48 17.86
CA ILE A 167 5.33 -11.57 17.47
C ILE A 167 4.41 -11.35 18.65
N ILE A 168 4.30 -10.12 19.12
CA ILE A 168 3.42 -9.75 20.22
C ILE A 168 2.30 -8.87 19.70
N LEU A 169 1.07 -9.39 19.79
CA LEU A 169 -0.16 -8.68 19.49
C LEU A 169 -0.74 -8.00 20.74
N LYS A 170 -1.63 -7.03 20.55
CA LYS A 170 -2.20 -6.20 21.63
C LYS A 170 -1.13 -5.53 22.48
N ALA A 171 -0.01 -5.18 21.85
CA ALA A 171 1.13 -4.56 22.47
C ALA A 171 1.46 -3.24 21.78
N GLN A 172 1.43 -2.16 22.53
CA GLN A 172 1.66 -0.82 22.01
C GLN A 172 3.05 -0.31 22.44
N THR A 173 3.83 0.15 21.47
CA THR A 173 5.06 0.90 21.73
C THR A 173 4.72 2.26 22.32
N MET A 174 5.23 2.53 23.50
CA MET A 174 4.98 3.76 24.27
C MET A 174 6.18 4.70 24.30
N GLY A 175 7.37 4.22 23.95
CA GLY A 175 8.59 5.02 23.88
C GLY A 175 9.72 4.25 23.22
N VAL A 176 10.58 4.96 22.54
CA VAL A 176 11.82 4.45 21.94
C VAL A 176 12.94 5.41 22.28
N GLU A 177 13.86 4.97 23.11
CA GLU A 177 14.96 5.80 23.63
C GLU A 177 16.30 5.26 23.10
N PRO A 178 17.12 6.06 22.39
CA PRO A 178 18.49 5.69 22.06
C PRO A 178 19.32 5.44 23.33
N LYS A 179 20.10 4.34 23.34
CA LYS A 179 20.95 3.95 24.47
C LYS A 179 22.31 3.48 23.99
N GLY A 180 23.23 4.42 23.77
CA GLY A 180 24.52 4.12 23.17
C GLY A 180 24.35 3.60 21.73
N ASN A 181 24.75 2.35 21.47
CA ASN A 181 24.61 1.71 20.17
C ASN A 181 23.34 0.84 20.05
N SER A 182 22.41 0.97 20.97
CA SER A 182 21.16 0.21 20.99
C SER A 182 19.98 1.13 21.33
N TYR A 183 18.80 0.56 21.41
CA TYR A 183 17.56 1.26 21.76
C TYR A 183 16.88 0.57 22.94
N SER A 184 16.24 1.34 23.81
CA SER A 184 15.32 0.84 24.83
C SER A 184 13.90 1.15 24.42
N ILE A 185 13.07 0.13 24.26
CA ILE A 185 11.69 0.22 23.79
C ILE A 185 10.76 -0.07 24.97
N SER A 186 9.93 0.92 25.33
CA SER A 186 8.89 0.78 26.34
C SER A 186 7.61 0.27 25.67
N VAL A 187 7.04 -0.80 26.19
CA VAL A 187 5.87 -1.49 25.61
C VAL A 187 4.77 -1.62 26.66
N LYS A 188 3.56 -1.26 26.29
CA LYS A 188 2.33 -1.59 27.00
C LYS A 188 1.73 -2.84 26.35
N GLY A 189 1.81 -3.96 27.06
CA GLY A 189 1.34 -5.26 26.59
C GLY A 189 -0.13 -5.56 26.93
N PRO A 190 -0.57 -6.78 26.64
CA PRO A 190 -1.90 -7.26 27.01
C PRO A 190 -2.16 -7.13 28.51
N GLY A 191 -3.37 -6.73 28.91
CA GLY A 191 -3.75 -6.56 30.31
C GLY A 191 -3.03 -5.43 31.03
N GLU A 192 -2.55 -4.40 30.29
CA GLU A 192 -1.86 -3.21 30.80
C GLU A 192 -0.47 -3.48 31.42
N ALA A 193 0.08 -4.67 31.23
CA ALA A 193 1.45 -4.95 31.66
C ALA A 193 2.42 -4.03 30.91
N SER A 194 3.32 -3.39 31.65
CA SER A 194 4.37 -2.54 31.09
C SER A 194 5.71 -3.23 31.24
N TYR A 195 6.49 -3.28 30.17
CA TYR A 195 7.83 -3.85 30.15
C TYR A 195 8.74 -3.08 29.21
N LYS A 196 10.02 -3.31 29.31
CA LYS A 196 11.02 -2.74 28.41
C LYS A 196 11.78 -3.87 27.73
N VAL A 197 12.06 -3.67 26.45
CA VAL A 197 12.96 -4.52 25.67
C VAL A 197 14.09 -3.66 25.09
N THR A 198 15.23 -4.27 24.83
CA THR A 198 16.37 -3.60 24.17
C THR A 198 16.63 -4.22 22.82
N ALA A 199 17.01 -3.39 21.84
CA ALA A 199 17.33 -3.84 20.50
C ALA A 199 18.53 -3.09 19.91
N ASP A 200 19.30 -3.75 19.05
CA ASP A 200 20.37 -3.10 18.31
C ASP A 200 19.80 -2.21 17.18
N TRP A 201 18.67 -2.62 16.61
CA TRP A 201 17.99 -1.89 15.54
C TRP A 201 16.49 -1.80 15.81
N VAL A 202 15.90 -0.67 15.41
CA VAL A 202 14.44 -0.48 15.41
C VAL A 202 13.97 -0.14 14.02
N VAL A 203 12.98 -0.87 13.54
CA VAL A 203 12.28 -0.60 12.29
C VAL A 203 10.93 0.03 12.60
N ASN A 204 10.74 1.27 12.19
CA ASN A 204 9.47 1.96 12.30
C ASN A 204 8.58 1.62 11.09
N ALA A 205 7.64 0.70 11.27
CA ALA A 205 6.62 0.30 10.31
C ALA A 205 5.20 0.59 10.82
N ALA A 206 5.04 1.62 11.67
CA ALA A 206 3.82 1.93 12.40
C ALA A 206 2.70 2.57 11.55
N GLY A 207 2.83 2.60 10.22
CA GLY A 207 1.79 3.10 9.31
C GLY A 207 1.38 4.54 9.62
N LEU A 208 0.11 4.79 9.93
CA LEU A 208 -0.41 6.13 10.27
C LEU A 208 0.17 6.72 11.56
N TYR A 209 0.93 5.95 12.34
CA TYR A 209 1.60 6.39 13.57
C TYR A 209 3.12 6.50 13.43
N SER A 210 3.65 6.35 12.21
CA SER A 210 5.10 6.29 12.01
C SER A 210 5.83 7.59 12.37
N ASP A 211 5.21 8.75 12.17
CA ASP A 211 5.77 10.03 12.61
C ASP A 211 5.78 10.17 14.13
N MET A 212 4.75 9.66 14.85
CA MET A 212 4.73 9.63 16.31
C MET A 212 5.82 8.71 16.88
N VAL A 213 6.08 7.57 16.24
CA VAL A 213 7.20 6.70 16.63
C VAL A 213 8.54 7.37 16.34
N ALA A 214 8.67 8.08 15.24
CA ALA A 214 9.86 8.88 14.94
C ALA A 214 10.09 9.97 15.98
N GLU A 215 9.02 10.61 16.46
CA GLU A 215 9.06 11.62 17.53
C GLU A 215 9.62 11.06 18.86
N MET A 216 9.34 9.80 19.18
CA MET A 216 9.90 9.16 20.37
C MET A 216 11.43 9.08 20.34
N VAL A 217 12.04 9.04 19.14
CA VAL A 217 13.50 8.95 18.96
C VAL A 217 14.15 10.33 18.85
N TRP A 218 13.56 11.22 18.06
CA TRP A 218 14.18 12.51 17.70
C TRP A 218 13.65 13.70 18.50
N GLY A 219 12.58 13.51 19.29
CA GLY A 219 11.91 14.59 20.01
C GLY A 219 11.01 15.44 19.10
N THR A 220 10.37 16.44 19.70
CA THR A 220 9.41 17.33 19.01
C THR A 220 10.06 18.50 18.29
N ASP A 221 11.31 18.84 18.63
CA ASP A 221 11.98 20.07 18.21
C ASP A 221 12.70 19.98 16.86
N ASP A 222 12.72 18.81 16.23
CA ASP A 222 13.34 18.65 14.91
C ASP A 222 12.38 19.10 13.81
N ASN A 223 12.62 20.30 13.26
CA ASN A 223 11.84 20.87 12.16
C ASN A 223 11.93 20.09 10.82
N ASN A 224 12.87 19.14 10.72
CA ASN A 224 13.02 18.27 9.54
C ASN A 224 12.25 16.95 9.69
N ARG A 225 11.53 16.77 10.79
CA ARG A 225 10.76 15.56 11.04
C ARG A 225 9.59 15.44 10.07
N PRO A 226 9.43 14.30 9.37
CA PRO A 226 8.24 14.06 8.56
C PRO A 226 6.98 14.06 9.43
N ALA A 227 6.00 14.88 9.08
CA ALA A 227 4.67 14.85 9.68
C ALA A 227 3.70 14.22 8.68
N LEU A 228 2.79 13.39 9.17
CA LEU A 228 1.75 12.79 8.35
C LEU A 228 0.48 13.66 8.36
N HIS A 229 -0.04 13.93 7.18
CA HIS A 229 -1.35 14.52 6.97
C HIS A 229 -2.31 13.40 6.54
N LEU A 230 -3.38 13.18 7.32
CA LEU A 230 -4.28 12.08 7.07
C LEU A 230 -5.29 12.45 5.99
N VAL A 231 -5.50 11.51 5.08
CA VAL A 231 -6.50 11.58 4.01
C VAL A 231 -7.37 10.34 4.12
N LYS A 232 -8.69 10.54 4.08
CA LYS A 232 -9.68 9.48 4.04
C LYS A 232 -10.12 9.24 2.61
N GLY A 233 -10.17 7.97 2.20
CA GLY A 233 -10.72 7.53 0.93
C GLY A 233 -11.88 6.57 1.16
N SER A 234 -13.02 6.86 0.54
CA SER A 234 -14.20 5.99 0.56
C SER A 234 -14.35 5.29 -0.78
N TYR A 235 -14.80 4.03 -0.73
CA TYR A 235 -15.11 3.23 -1.91
C TYR A 235 -16.58 2.84 -1.90
N PHE A 236 -17.20 2.83 -3.07
CA PHE A 236 -18.55 2.32 -3.26
C PHE A 236 -18.52 1.09 -4.15
N LYS A 237 -19.22 0.05 -3.72
CA LYS A 237 -19.38 -1.17 -4.48
C LYS A 237 -20.58 -1.03 -5.41
N LEU A 238 -20.41 -1.39 -6.67
CA LEU A 238 -21.52 -1.42 -7.62
C LEU A 238 -22.46 -2.59 -7.31
N ALA A 239 -23.70 -2.49 -7.83
CA ALA A 239 -24.68 -3.54 -7.69
C ALA A 239 -24.17 -4.90 -8.22
N PRO A 240 -24.62 -6.04 -7.68
CA PRO A 240 -24.13 -7.37 -8.08
C PRO A 240 -24.25 -7.68 -9.57
N ALA A 241 -25.11 -6.98 -10.31
CA ALA A 241 -25.23 -7.09 -11.75
C ALA A 241 -23.97 -6.65 -12.52
N TRP A 242 -23.07 -5.91 -11.88
CA TRP A 242 -21.78 -5.49 -12.45
C TRP A 242 -20.65 -6.49 -12.23
N ARG A 243 -20.86 -7.53 -11.44
CA ARG A 243 -19.83 -8.54 -11.16
C ARG A 243 -19.29 -9.15 -12.45
N ASN A 244 -17.97 -9.18 -12.57
CA ASN A 244 -17.22 -9.69 -13.72
C ASN A 244 -17.51 -8.98 -15.07
N ARG A 245 -18.15 -7.79 -15.05
CA ARG A 245 -18.38 -7.02 -16.28
C ARG A 245 -17.18 -6.15 -16.65
N ILE A 246 -16.33 -5.81 -15.69
CA ILE A 246 -15.10 -5.06 -15.88
C ILE A 246 -13.93 -6.04 -15.81
N GLN A 247 -13.05 -6.00 -16.81
CA GLN A 247 -11.91 -6.92 -16.95
C GLN A 247 -10.58 -6.27 -16.59
N HIS A 248 -10.48 -4.94 -16.69
CA HIS A 248 -9.28 -4.16 -16.42
C HIS A 248 -9.55 -3.07 -15.39
N LEU A 249 -8.51 -2.65 -14.69
CA LEU A 249 -8.60 -1.44 -13.86
C LEU A 249 -8.78 -0.22 -14.78
N VAL A 250 -9.69 0.70 -14.45
CA VAL A 250 -9.91 1.90 -15.27
C VAL A 250 -9.70 3.14 -14.41
N TYR A 251 -8.71 3.92 -14.77
CA TYR A 251 -8.32 5.15 -14.09
C TYR A 251 -8.59 6.34 -15.00
N PRO A 252 -9.08 7.47 -14.51
CA PRO A 252 -9.14 8.69 -15.31
C PRO A 252 -7.71 9.19 -15.56
N LEU A 253 -7.51 9.80 -16.71
CA LEU A 253 -6.35 10.63 -16.93
C LEU A 253 -6.58 11.96 -16.19
N LEU A 254 -5.70 12.25 -15.25
CA LEU A 254 -5.77 13.47 -14.44
C LEU A 254 -4.82 14.51 -15.00
N ASP A 255 -5.23 15.77 -14.92
CA ASP A 255 -4.33 16.89 -15.15
C ASP A 255 -3.35 17.07 -13.98
N SER A 256 -2.31 17.87 -14.19
CA SER A 256 -1.24 18.11 -13.21
C SER A 256 -1.70 18.85 -11.95
N THR A 257 -2.97 19.25 -11.86
CA THR A 257 -3.53 20.01 -10.74
C THR A 257 -4.17 19.11 -9.66
N HIS A 258 -4.30 17.79 -9.94
CA HIS A 258 -4.93 16.86 -9.03
C HIS A 258 -3.91 16.19 -8.10
N ASP A 259 -4.14 16.28 -6.80
CA ASP A 259 -3.31 15.66 -5.75
C ASP A 259 -3.59 14.15 -5.55
N SER A 260 -4.48 13.55 -6.34
CA SER A 260 -4.89 12.15 -6.21
C SER A 260 -4.97 11.44 -7.57
N LEU A 261 -5.10 10.12 -7.55
CA LEU A 261 -5.31 9.30 -8.76
C LEU A 261 -6.76 9.35 -9.29
N GLY A 262 -7.61 10.19 -8.71
CA GLY A 262 -9.03 10.30 -9.04
C GLY A 262 -9.83 9.06 -8.64
N ILE A 263 -11.14 9.15 -8.80
CA ILE A 263 -12.04 8.01 -8.62
C ILE A 263 -11.83 7.06 -9.80
N HIS A 264 -11.44 5.84 -9.50
CA HIS A 264 -11.18 4.81 -10.50
C HIS A 264 -12.06 3.58 -10.31
N ILE A 265 -12.17 2.78 -11.34
CA ILE A 265 -12.85 1.49 -11.31
C ILE A 265 -11.83 0.42 -10.99
N SER A 266 -12.13 -0.38 -9.98
CA SER A 266 -11.37 -1.56 -9.59
C SER A 266 -12.31 -2.72 -9.27
N PHE A 267 -11.77 -3.91 -9.07
CA PHE A 267 -12.54 -5.08 -8.66
C PHE A 267 -11.71 -5.94 -7.71
N ASP A 268 -12.37 -6.80 -6.96
CA ASP A 268 -11.72 -7.73 -6.04
C ASP A 268 -11.68 -9.17 -6.60
N ALA A 269 -11.10 -10.08 -5.82
CA ALA A 269 -10.99 -11.50 -6.15
C ALA A 269 -12.35 -12.16 -6.46
N GLY A 270 -13.45 -11.65 -5.88
CA GLY A 270 -14.80 -12.11 -6.14
C GLY A 270 -15.44 -11.52 -7.39
N GLY A 271 -14.74 -10.62 -8.10
CA GLY A 271 -15.23 -9.91 -9.28
C GLY A 271 -16.19 -8.77 -8.95
N ASP A 272 -16.32 -8.39 -7.67
CA ASP A 272 -17.15 -7.24 -7.27
C ASP A 272 -16.47 -5.94 -7.66
N VAL A 273 -17.18 -5.11 -8.43
CA VAL A 273 -16.67 -3.85 -8.95
C VAL A 273 -16.82 -2.74 -7.93
N LYS A 274 -15.76 -1.94 -7.76
CA LYS A 274 -15.68 -0.82 -6.81
C LYS A 274 -15.29 0.46 -7.53
N LEU A 275 -15.88 1.57 -7.09
CA LEU A 275 -15.51 2.93 -7.48
C LEU A 275 -14.81 3.61 -6.29
N GLY A 276 -13.72 4.30 -6.54
CA GLY A 276 -12.98 5.00 -5.49
C GLY A 276 -11.47 4.95 -5.67
N PRO A 277 -10.74 5.54 -4.71
CA PRO A 277 -11.29 6.24 -3.54
C PRO A 277 -11.78 7.66 -3.86
N SER A 278 -12.71 8.17 -3.04
CA SER A 278 -12.86 9.62 -2.86
C SER A 278 -11.66 10.17 -2.07
N VAL A 279 -11.55 11.50 -1.98
CA VAL A 279 -10.47 12.17 -1.23
C VAL A 279 -11.07 13.16 -0.25
N GLU A 280 -10.85 12.94 1.05
CA GLU A 280 -11.26 13.85 2.13
C GLU A 280 -10.03 14.11 3.02
N TRP A 281 -9.53 15.35 3.04
CA TRP A 281 -8.47 15.76 3.94
C TRP A 281 -9.00 15.89 5.37
N LEU A 282 -8.41 15.16 6.30
CA LEU A 282 -8.81 15.23 7.69
C LEU A 282 -8.11 16.39 8.40
N SER A 283 -8.89 17.27 9.02
CA SER A 283 -8.37 18.41 9.81
C SER A 283 -7.78 17.98 11.15
N GLU A 284 -8.20 16.83 11.65
CA GLU A 284 -7.73 16.26 12.91
C GLU A 284 -7.03 14.93 12.65
N ARG A 285 -6.03 14.64 13.49
CA ARG A 285 -5.35 13.36 13.48
C ARG A 285 -6.17 12.29 14.18
N LYS A 286 -7.22 11.84 13.52
CA LYS A 286 -8.10 10.79 14.02
C LYS A 286 -8.39 9.79 12.90
N GLU A 287 -8.21 8.51 13.20
CA GLU A 287 -8.64 7.46 12.29
C GLU A 287 -10.17 7.50 12.13
N ASP A 288 -10.65 7.70 10.92
CA ASP A 288 -12.07 7.65 10.57
C ASP A 288 -12.26 6.69 9.39
N TYR A 289 -12.88 5.57 9.68
CA TYR A 289 -13.23 4.54 8.68
C TYR A 289 -14.74 4.47 8.42
N ALA A 290 -15.51 5.42 8.94
CA ALA A 290 -16.94 5.47 8.67
C ALA A 290 -17.19 5.92 7.22
N VAL A 291 -18.07 5.23 6.53
CA VAL A 291 -18.57 5.63 5.20
C VAL A 291 -19.98 6.14 5.36
N ARG A 292 -20.23 7.37 4.90
CA ARG A 292 -21.55 7.99 4.98
C ARG A 292 -22.26 7.81 3.64
N GLU A 293 -23.57 7.62 3.65
CA GLU A 293 -24.37 7.47 2.42
C GLU A 293 -24.28 8.71 1.53
N GLU A 294 -24.21 9.90 2.15
CA GLU A 294 -24.03 11.19 1.46
C GLU A 294 -22.73 11.28 0.68
N ASP A 295 -21.69 10.51 1.05
CA ASP A 295 -20.42 10.48 0.32
C ASP A 295 -20.59 9.87 -1.09
N SER A 296 -21.73 9.22 -1.36
CA SER A 296 -22.05 8.66 -2.68
C SER A 296 -22.10 9.71 -3.79
N ILE A 297 -22.38 10.97 -3.45
CA ILE A 297 -22.46 12.10 -4.40
C ILE A 297 -21.16 12.28 -5.21
N PHE A 298 -20.01 11.87 -4.67
CA PHE A 298 -18.72 11.94 -5.36
C PHE A 298 -18.60 10.93 -6.51
N PHE A 299 -19.55 10.00 -6.66
CA PHE A 299 -19.50 8.88 -7.60
C PHE A 299 -20.60 8.93 -8.68
N TYR A 300 -21.36 10.04 -8.76
CA TYR A 300 -22.41 10.27 -9.76
C TYR A 300 -22.03 11.30 -10.81
#